data_f5808389c5d27a27f3af8e179e31415e
#
_entry.id   f5808389c5d27a27f3af8e179e31415e
#
_cell.length_a   1.000
_cell.length_b   1.000
_cell.length_c   1.000
_cell.angle_alpha   90.00
_cell.angle_beta   90.00
_cell.angle_gamma   90.00
#
_symmetry.space_group_name_H-M   'P 1'
#
loop_
_entity.id
_entity.type
_entity.pdbx_description
1 polymer ?
#
loop_
_entity_poly.entity_id
_entity_poly.type
_entity_poly.pdbx_seq_one_letter_code
_entity_poly.pdbx_strand_id
1 'polypeptide(L)'
;MTSEEIYMSQRLDVQITYFLEKSVQHRRRYKVLKITEIIAGFLIAVFSAIPVPGDYYRLISVALSSVGLLCEGLLGIYNAKEHWISYQKTAQLLEREKFLYQCLTEKYAGKTKPFTLFVKTCEGLISDEITKWESIKFKEVAASMGASSKQD
;
A
#
# COMPACT_ATOMS: atom_id res chain seq x y z
N MET A 1 -18.26 24.96 18.19
CA MET A 1 -17.97 23.68 17.49
C MET A 1 -18.68 22.57 18.25
N THR A 2 -19.53 21.83 17.58
CA THR A 2 -20.19 20.67 18.17
C THR A 2 -19.20 19.50 18.26
N SER A 3 -19.46 18.53 19.15
CA SER A 3 -18.62 17.32 19.25
C SER A 3 -18.49 16.58 17.91
N GLU A 4 -19.52 16.66 17.06
CA GLU A 4 -19.54 16.09 15.72
C GLU A 4 -18.58 16.80 14.76
N GLU A 5 -18.59 18.15 14.76
CA GLU A 5 -17.67 18.94 13.93
C GLU A 5 -16.20 18.71 14.31
N ILE A 6 -15.93 18.62 15.61
CA ILE A 6 -14.57 18.34 16.12
C ILE A 6 -14.11 16.96 15.65
N TYR A 7 -14.93 15.93 15.80
CA TYR A 7 -14.59 14.58 15.37
C TYR A 7 -14.36 14.51 13.85
N MET A 8 -15.26 15.10 13.06
CA MET A 8 -15.13 15.09 11.60
C MET A 8 -13.87 15.79 11.11
N SER A 9 -13.60 17.01 11.59
CA SER A 9 -12.49 17.82 11.08
C SER A 9 -11.13 17.44 11.66
N GLN A 10 -11.06 17.16 12.97
CA GLN A 10 -9.78 16.94 13.65
C GLN A 10 -9.36 15.46 13.69
N ARG A 11 -10.30 14.54 13.58
CA ARG A 11 -10.00 13.11 13.64
C ARG A 11 -10.20 12.41 12.30
N LEU A 12 -11.42 12.43 11.77
CA LEU A 12 -11.78 11.66 10.59
C LEU A 12 -11.10 12.16 9.31
N ASP A 13 -11.19 13.46 9.03
CA ASP A 13 -10.59 14.04 7.82
C ASP A 13 -9.06 13.93 7.82
N VAL A 14 -8.44 14.04 8.99
CA VAL A 14 -6.99 13.82 9.14
C VAL A 14 -6.63 12.38 8.85
N GLN A 15 -7.41 11.40 9.33
CA GLN A 15 -7.15 9.98 9.06
C GLN A 15 -7.38 9.63 7.59
N ILE A 16 -8.44 10.13 6.96
CA ILE A 16 -8.69 9.94 5.53
C ILE A 16 -7.52 10.48 4.72
N THR A 17 -7.08 11.72 5.00
CA THR A 17 -5.94 12.34 4.31
C THR A 17 -4.67 11.52 4.51
N TYR A 18 -4.39 11.06 5.72
CA TYR A 18 -3.24 10.20 6.02
C TYR A 18 -3.26 8.92 5.18
N PHE A 19 -4.39 8.21 5.12
CA PHE A 19 -4.50 6.97 4.33
C PHE A 19 -4.36 7.24 2.83
N LEU A 20 -4.93 8.34 2.31
CA LEU A 20 -4.77 8.74 0.91
C LEU A 20 -3.32 9.05 0.56
N GLU A 21 -2.63 9.85 1.36
CA GLU A 21 -1.23 10.20 1.14
C GLU A 21 -0.32 8.96 1.18
N LYS A 22 -0.52 8.07 2.15
CA LYS A 22 0.21 6.80 2.22
C LYS A 22 -0.07 5.91 1.01
N SER A 23 -1.32 5.81 0.58
CA SER A 23 -1.70 5.08 -0.63
C SER A 23 -0.96 5.62 -1.87
N VAL A 24 -0.96 6.94 -2.08
CA VAL A 24 -0.27 7.57 -3.22
C VAL A 24 1.24 7.32 -3.16
N GLN A 25 1.85 7.43 -1.98
CA GLN A 25 3.28 7.20 -1.79
C GLN A 25 3.68 5.75 -2.15
N HIS A 26 2.96 4.76 -1.63
CA HIS A 26 3.22 3.34 -1.93
C HIS A 26 2.95 3.01 -3.41
N ARG A 27 1.87 3.55 -3.98
CA ARG A 27 1.54 3.41 -5.40
C ARG A 27 2.64 3.99 -6.30
N ARG A 28 3.20 5.16 -5.96
CA ARG A 28 4.28 5.78 -6.72
C ARG A 28 5.54 4.93 -6.69
N ARG A 29 5.94 4.44 -5.51
CA ARG A 29 7.10 3.55 -5.36
C ARG A 29 6.94 2.27 -6.18
N TYR A 30 5.79 1.61 -6.07
CA TYR A 30 5.47 0.43 -6.87
C TYR A 30 5.60 0.69 -8.37
N LYS A 31 4.99 1.78 -8.86
CA LYS A 31 5.04 2.13 -10.28
C LYS A 31 6.46 2.40 -10.77
N VAL A 32 7.26 3.13 -10.01
CA VAL A 32 8.65 3.44 -10.39
C VAL A 32 9.46 2.16 -10.50
N LEU A 33 9.43 1.30 -9.49
CA LEU A 33 10.17 0.02 -9.52
C LEU A 33 9.72 -0.87 -10.67
N LYS A 34 8.41 -0.99 -10.91
CA LYS A 34 7.88 -1.83 -11.99
C LYS A 34 8.20 -1.30 -13.38
N ILE A 35 8.17 0.01 -13.58
CA ILE A 35 8.58 0.63 -14.84
C ILE A 35 10.07 0.44 -15.07
N THR A 36 10.91 0.60 -14.06
CA THR A 36 12.37 0.38 -14.16
C THR A 36 12.69 -1.05 -14.55
N GLU A 37 12.01 -2.03 -13.97
CA GLU A 37 12.14 -3.45 -14.31
C GLU A 37 11.77 -3.72 -15.78
N ILE A 38 10.64 -3.18 -16.25
CA ILE A 38 10.19 -3.34 -17.64
C ILE A 38 11.19 -2.72 -18.62
N ILE A 39 11.68 -1.51 -18.32
CA ILE A 39 12.68 -0.83 -19.16
C ILE A 39 13.98 -1.63 -19.20
N ALA A 40 14.46 -2.13 -18.06
CA ALA A 40 15.66 -2.95 -18.01
C ALA A 40 15.50 -4.22 -18.87
N GLY A 41 14.37 -4.93 -18.77
CA GLY A 41 14.07 -6.10 -19.59
C GLY A 41 14.02 -5.80 -21.09
N PHE A 42 13.39 -4.68 -21.47
CA PHE A 42 13.35 -4.21 -22.86
C PHE A 42 14.75 -3.90 -23.40
N LEU A 43 15.57 -3.20 -22.63
CA LEU A 43 16.94 -2.90 -23.03
C LEU A 43 17.81 -4.16 -23.22
N ILE A 44 17.66 -5.17 -22.35
CA ILE A 44 18.34 -6.46 -22.51
C ILE A 44 17.96 -7.10 -23.85
N ALA A 45 16.67 -7.12 -24.20
CA ALA A 45 16.19 -7.70 -25.46
C ALA A 45 16.78 -6.95 -26.68
N VAL A 46 16.79 -5.61 -26.64
CA VAL A 46 17.37 -4.78 -27.72
C VAL A 46 18.87 -5.03 -27.87
N PHE A 47 19.63 -5.01 -26.77
CA PHE A 47 21.09 -5.24 -26.83
C PHE A 47 21.43 -6.66 -27.28
N SER A 48 20.60 -7.65 -26.95
CA SER A 48 20.80 -9.03 -27.40
C SER A 48 20.58 -9.21 -28.91
N ALA A 49 19.77 -8.33 -29.54
CA ALA A 49 19.48 -8.39 -30.97
C ALA A 49 20.56 -7.69 -31.84
N ILE A 50 21.40 -6.83 -31.27
CA ILE A 50 22.43 -6.08 -32.01
C ILE A 50 23.75 -6.85 -31.95
N PRO A 51 24.36 -7.24 -33.09
CA PRO A 51 25.67 -7.84 -33.12
C PRO A 51 26.76 -6.79 -32.84
N VAL A 52 27.06 -6.56 -31.57
CA VAL A 52 28.14 -5.64 -31.16
C VAL A 52 29.42 -6.46 -30.97
N PRO A 53 30.52 -6.14 -31.63
CA PRO A 53 31.80 -6.82 -31.40
C PRO A 53 32.37 -6.42 -30.02
N GLY A 54 32.76 -7.44 -29.25
CA GLY A 54 33.37 -7.26 -27.93
C GLY A 54 32.50 -7.73 -26.75
N ASP A 55 33.11 -7.86 -25.57
CA ASP A 55 32.43 -8.41 -24.36
C ASP A 55 31.59 -7.37 -23.61
N TYR A 56 31.55 -6.13 -24.08
CA TYR A 56 30.80 -5.03 -23.41
C TYR A 56 29.30 -5.31 -23.33
N TYR A 57 28.71 -5.94 -24.34
CA TYR A 57 27.29 -6.27 -24.34
C TYR A 57 26.93 -7.26 -23.22
N ARG A 58 27.84 -8.20 -22.89
CA ARG A 58 27.65 -9.16 -21.78
C ARG A 58 27.62 -8.45 -20.44
N LEU A 59 28.56 -7.51 -20.22
CA LEU A 59 28.59 -6.70 -19.00
C LEU A 59 27.33 -5.85 -18.84
N ILE A 60 26.87 -5.19 -19.90
CA ILE A 60 25.64 -4.39 -19.89
C ILE A 60 24.42 -5.27 -19.60
N SER A 61 24.30 -6.43 -20.24
CA SER A 61 23.19 -7.35 -20.02
C SER A 61 23.16 -7.90 -18.59
N VAL A 62 24.32 -8.23 -18.02
CA VAL A 62 24.42 -8.66 -16.61
C VAL A 62 24.04 -7.53 -15.66
N ALA A 63 24.51 -6.31 -15.90
CA ALA A 63 24.16 -5.16 -15.06
C ALA A 63 22.65 -4.86 -15.10
N LEU A 64 22.04 -4.86 -16.29
CA LEU A 64 20.59 -4.65 -16.44
C LEU A 64 19.75 -5.76 -15.79
N SER A 65 20.20 -7.03 -15.94
CA SER A 65 19.53 -8.18 -15.27
C SER A 65 19.61 -8.06 -13.76
N SER A 66 20.75 -7.63 -13.23
CA SER A 66 20.92 -7.41 -11.78
C SER A 66 19.98 -6.32 -11.27
N VAL A 67 19.80 -5.23 -12.01
CA VAL A 67 18.85 -4.16 -11.67
C VAL A 67 17.41 -4.71 -11.65
N GLY A 68 17.02 -5.50 -12.66
CA GLY A 68 15.70 -6.12 -12.71
C GLY A 68 15.44 -7.02 -11.49
N LEU A 69 16.38 -7.88 -11.14
CA LEU A 69 16.28 -8.76 -9.96
C LEU A 69 16.20 -7.98 -8.65
N LEU A 70 16.97 -6.87 -8.52
CA LEU A 70 16.87 -6.01 -7.34
C LEU A 70 15.51 -5.33 -7.24
N CYS A 71 14.95 -4.83 -8.34
CA CYS A 71 13.62 -4.23 -8.37
C CYS A 71 12.54 -5.24 -7.95
N GLU A 72 12.57 -6.45 -8.48
CA GLU A 72 11.61 -7.51 -8.12
C GLU A 72 11.77 -7.93 -6.65
N GLY A 73 13.00 -8.10 -6.17
CA GLY A 73 13.27 -8.37 -4.76
C GLY A 73 12.73 -7.29 -3.83
N LEU A 74 12.94 -6.02 -4.16
CA LEU A 74 12.39 -4.89 -3.40
C LEU A 74 10.86 -4.87 -3.44
N LEU A 75 10.23 -5.14 -4.59
CA LEU A 75 8.78 -5.21 -4.70
C LEU A 75 8.19 -6.33 -3.83
N GLY A 76 8.87 -7.50 -3.78
CA GLY A 76 8.48 -8.61 -2.92
C GLY A 76 8.58 -8.28 -1.44
N ILE A 77 9.70 -7.69 -0.99
CA ILE A 77 9.92 -7.32 0.41
C ILE A 77 8.92 -6.23 0.87
N TYR A 78 8.70 -5.21 0.04
CA TYR A 78 7.86 -4.08 0.43
C TYR A 78 6.36 -4.35 0.34
N ASN A 79 5.91 -5.47 -0.26
CA ASN A 79 4.48 -5.75 -0.51
C ASN A 79 3.69 -4.49 -0.95
N ALA A 80 4.39 -3.63 -1.71
CA ALA A 80 3.94 -2.26 -2.00
C ALA A 80 2.57 -2.22 -2.67
N LYS A 81 2.24 -3.27 -3.45
CA LYS A 81 0.94 -3.40 -4.11
C LYS A 81 -0.21 -3.60 -3.11
N GLU A 82 -0.03 -4.45 -2.12
CA GLU A 82 -1.06 -4.72 -1.12
C GLU A 82 -1.27 -3.51 -0.20
N HIS A 83 -0.17 -2.84 0.17
CA HIS A 83 -0.22 -1.66 1.02
C HIS A 83 -1.05 -0.53 0.42
N TRP A 84 -0.79 -0.11 -0.83
CA TRP A 84 -1.52 1.02 -1.39
C TRP A 84 -2.99 0.69 -1.64
N ILE A 85 -3.33 -0.56 -2.00
CA ILE A 85 -4.71 -1.00 -2.21
C ILE A 85 -5.47 -0.97 -0.88
N SER A 86 -4.88 -1.47 0.20
CA SER A 86 -5.51 -1.50 1.51
C SER A 86 -5.78 -0.09 2.04
N TYR A 87 -4.79 0.79 2.02
CA TYR A 87 -4.95 2.18 2.45
C TYR A 87 -5.99 2.94 1.62
N GLN A 88 -5.99 2.75 0.30
CA GLN A 88 -6.99 3.37 -0.56
C GLN A 88 -8.41 2.86 -0.25
N LYS A 89 -8.56 1.56 -0.03
CA LYS A 89 -9.85 0.95 0.33
C LYS A 89 -10.37 1.50 1.66
N THR A 90 -9.53 1.57 2.68
CA THR A 90 -9.91 2.09 4.00
C THR A 90 -10.30 3.56 3.92
N ALA A 91 -9.55 4.40 3.19
CA ALA A 91 -9.92 5.79 2.96
C ALA A 91 -11.30 5.92 2.29
N GLN A 92 -11.55 5.17 1.21
CA GLN A 92 -12.84 5.18 0.53
C GLN A 92 -14.00 4.69 1.41
N LEU A 93 -13.77 3.70 2.26
CA LEU A 93 -14.77 3.24 3.22
C LEU A 93 -15.10 4.32 4.25
N LEU A 94 -14.09 5.04 4.77
CA LEU A 94 -14.30 6.15 5.70
C LEU A 94 -15.04 7.32 5.03
N GLU A 95 -14.70 7.67 3.79
CA GLU A 95 -15.43 8.69 3.01
C GLU A 95 -16.88 8.28 2.77
N ARG A 96 -17.12 7.03 2.40
CA ARG A 96 -18.48 6.48 2.24
C ARG A 96 -19.27 6.57 3.54
N GLU A 97 -18.70 6.16 4.66
CA GLU A 97 -19.34 6.24 5.96
C GLU A 97 -19.70 7.68 6.35
N LYS A 98 -18.78 8.62 6.11
CA LYS A 98 -19.01 10.04 6.32
C LYS A 98 -20.22 10.53 5.51
N PHE A 99 -20.30 10.15 4.24
CA PHE A 99 -21.40 10.52 3.37
C PHE A 99 -22.74 9.92 3.82
N LEU A 100 -22.76 8.61 4.15
CA LEU A 100 -23.96 7.93 4.65
C LEU A 100 -24.49 8.53 5.95
N TYR A 101 -23.58 8.95 6.86
CA TYR A 101 -23.95 9.62 8.08
C TYR A 101 -24.52 11.01 7.81
N GLN A 102 -23.90 11.82 6.94
CA GLN A 102 -24.38 13.15 6.58
C GLN A 102 -25.76 13.12 5.93
N CYS A 103 -26.05 12.11 5.12
CA CYS A 103 -27.34 11.91 4.49
C CYS A 103 -28.37 11.20 5.38
N LEU A 104 -28.00 10.75 6.58
CA LEU A 104 -28.83 9.95 7.50
C LEU A 104 -29.50 8.75 6.80
N THR A 105 -28.76 8.09 5.92
CA THR A 105 -29.24 6.96 5.11
C THR A 105 -28.74 5.60 5.62
N GLU A 106 -29.29 4.53 5.07
CA GLU A 106 -28.98 3.14 5.43
C GLU A 106 -29.05 2.90 6.95
N LYS A 107 -27.94 2.47 7.55
CA LYS A 107 -27.86 2.12 8.98
C LYS A 107 -28.04 3.30 9.94
N TYR A 108 -27.99 4.54 9.46
CA TYR A 108 -28.17 5.75 10.27
C TYR A 108 -29.61 6.24 10.28
N ALA A 109 -30.45 5.79 9.36
CA ALA A 109 -31.84 6.17 9.29
C ALA A 109 -32.62 5.70 10.54
N GLY A 110 -33.37 6.62 11.16
CA GLY A 110 -34.24 6.32 12.31
C GLY A 110 -33.53 5.91 13.61
N LYS A 111 -32.20 6.08 13.72
CA LYS A 111 -31.45 5.75 14.93
C LYS A 111 -31.53 6.87 15.97
N THR A 112 -31.67 6.48 17.25
CA THR A 112 -31.72 7.42 18.39
C THR A 112 -30.38 8.11 18.63
N LYS A 113 -29.24 7.45 18.28
CA LYS A 113 -27.88 7.96 18.47
C LYS A 113 -27.03 7.67 17.21
N PRO A 114 -27.30 8.33 16.08
CA PRO A 114 -26.62 8.04 14.83
C PRO A 114 -25.13 8.38 14.89
N PHE A 115 -24.75 9.46 15.61
CA PHE A 115 -23.37 9.88 15.80
C PHE A 115 -22.52 8.84 16.54
N THR A 116 -23.04 8.26 17.62
CA THR A 116 -22.31 7.21 18.36
C THR A 116 -22.03 5.97 17.47
N LEU A 117 -23.02 5.59 16.65
CA LEU A 117 -22.85 4.50 15.71
C LEU A 117 -21.82 4.83 14.63
N PHE A 118 -21.83 6.06 14.12
CA PHE A 118 -20.88 6.55 13.15
C PHE A 118 -19.45 6.49 13.67
N VAL A 119 -19.19 7.08 14.84
CA VAL A 119 -17.86 7.06 15.48
C VAL A 119 -17.38 5.62 15.67
N LYS A 120 -18.23 4.75 16.23
CA LYS A 120 -17.88 3.34 16.44
C LYS A 120 -17.51 2.63 15.13
N THR A 121 -18.23 2.90 14.05
CA THR A 121 -17.95 2.29 12.75
C THR A 121 -16.63 2.81 12.16
N CYS A 122 -16.40 4.12 12.19
CA CYS A 122 -15.16 4.70 11.67
C CYS A 122 -13.93 4.24 12.47
N GLU A 123 -13.99 4.26 13.80
CA GLU A 123 -12.89 3.79 14.64
C GLU A 123 -12.66 2.28 14.47
N GLY A 124 -13.71 1.48 14.24
CA GLY A 124 -13.58 0.07 13.86
C GLY A 124 -12.77 -0.12 12.57
N LEU A 125 -13.11 0.60 11.51
CA LEU A 125 -12.39 0.53 10.24
C LEU A 125 -10.91 0.93 10.37
N ILE A 126 -10.62 1.95 11.17
CA ILE A 126 -9.25 2.40 11.44
C ILE A 126 -8.49 1.33 12.24
N SER A 127 -9.09 0.79 13.28
CA SER A 127 -8.50 -0.26 14.13
C SER A 127 -8.22 -1.54 13.35
N ASP A 128 -9.14 -1.98 12.51
CA ASP A 128 -9.00 -3.18 11.68
C ASP A 128 -7.81 -3.06 10.71
N GLU A 129 -7.62 -1.86 10.12
CA GLU A 129 -6.47 -1.60 9.24
C GLU A 129 -5.14 -1.67 10.01
N ILE A 130 -5.08 -1.09 11.21
CA ILE A 130 -3.88 -1.12 12.07
C ILE A 130 -3.54 -2.56 12.47
N THR A 131 -4.52 -3.31 12.97
CA THR A 131 -4.34 -4.70 13.40
C THR A 131 -3.91 -5.61 12.26
N LYS A 132 -4.45 -5.40 11.06
CA LYS A 132 -4.05 -6.12 9.86
C LYS A 132 -2.54 -5.94 9.58
N TRP A 133 -2.03 -4.71 9.70
CA TRP A 133 -0.61 -4.42 9.47
C TRP A 133 0.30 -4.98 10.55
N GLU A 134 -0.10 -4.97 11.79
CA GLU A 134 0.62 -5.63 12.88
C GLU A 134 0.76 -7.13 12.62
N SER A 135 -0.32 -7.79 12.20
CA SER A 135 -0.30 -9.22 11.90
C SER A 135 0.62 -9.58 10.72
N ILE A 136 0.68 -8.74 9.69
CA ILE A 136 1.57 -8.94 8.52
C ILE A 136 3.03 -8.77 8.95
N LYS A 137 3.36 -7.71 9.67
CA LYS A 137 4.72 -7.51 10.19
C LYS A 137 5.19 -8.65 11.11
N PHE A 138 4.29 -9.15 11.96
CA PHE A 138 4.61 -10.29 12.83
C PHE A 138 4.93 -11.55 12.01
N LYS A 139 4.20 -11.82 10.94
CA LYS A 139 4.45 -12.97 10.04
C LYS A 139 5.77 -12.80 9.29
N GLU A 140 6.10 -11.61 8.82
CA GLU A 140 7.38 -11.33 8.13
C GLU A 140 8.57 -11.53 9.07
N VAL A 141 8.49 -11.03 10.30
CA VAL A 141 9.53 -11.22 11.32
C VAL A 141 9.68 -12.69 11.70
N ALA A 142 8.58 -13.41 11.91
CA ALA A 142 8.60 -14.83 12.21
C ALA A 142 9.21 -15.67 11.06
N ALA A 143 8.89 -15.32 9.81
CA ALA A 143 9.45 -15.98 8.63
C ALA A 143 10.97 -15.74 8.51
N SER A 144 11.44 -14.52 8.79
CA SER A 144 12.87 -14.19 8.78
C SER A 144 13.66 -14.91 9.89
N MET A 145 13.09 -15.06 11.08
CA MET A 145 13.69 -15.80 12.19
C MET A 145 13.70 -17.32 11.92
N GLY A 146 12.65 -17.87 11.33
CA GLY A 146 12.57 -19.30 10.98
C GLY A 146 13.52 -19.71 9.85
N ALA A 147 13.88 -18.79 8.97
CA ALA A 147 14.88 -19.03 7.93
C ALA A 147 16.31 -19.08 8.48
N SER A 148 16.61 -18.29 9.55
CA SER A 148 17.92 -18.28 10.20
C SER A 148 18.20 -19.54 11.02
N SER A 149 17.16 -20.21 11.57
CA SER A 149 17.32 -21.41 12.39
C SER A 149 17.48 -22.72 11.61
N LYS A 150 17.44 -22.72 10.29
CA LYS A 150 17.61 -23.89 9.42
C LYS A 150 19.01 -23.98 8.79
N GLN A 151 19.92 -23.06 9.10
CA GLN A 151 21.29 -23.02 8.57
C GLN A 151 22.37 -23.47 9.58
N ASP A 152 21.99 -23.90 10.76
CA ASP A 152 22.83 -24.61 11.72
C ASP A 152 22.47 -26.10 11.72
#